data_b0899c8d664e66fac926068e6429f369
#
_entry.id   b0899c8d664e66fac926068e6429f369
#
_cell.length_a   1.000
_cell.length_b   1.000
_cell.length_c   1.000
_cell.angle_alpha   90.00
_cell.angle_beta   90.00
_cell.angle_gamma   90.00
#
_symmetry.space_group_name_H-M   'P 1'
#
loop_
_entity.id
_entity.type
_entity.pdbx_description
1 polymer ?
#
loop_
_entity_poly.entity_id
_entity_poly.type
_entity_poly.pdbx_seq_one_letter_code
_entity_poly.pdbx_strand_id
1 'polypeptide(L)'
;VGLPGFEPGTTSDLEESLERRKLTLVANLRQYATDGNIKAFYEFLLNERKVNEETAKKYVLAINKPYRETTVSQKAYRLFAKFLASRGIISEEFAEKILKIVKVKRTNADLHIPTLDEIKKTLELAKGYSENVYFIYRLALESGARLSEILKVLREPEKDICENGICYYPLNWTRGYKGSFYVFHIMPLKKVEATEWAVNSFEKKYKESVNIKYFRKFVATKMAELGIPLDIIDFIQGRKPTRILTQHYVSLFGIAKEQYRKYAEWLKEQTLR
;
A
#
# COMPACT_ATOMS: atom_id res chain seq x y z
N VAL A 1 19.61 -52.14 -34.10
CA VAL A 1 20.33 -50.93 -33.68
C VAL A 1 19.27 -49.97 -33.17
N GLY A 2 19.05 -49.91 -31.85
CA GLY A 2 18.09 -49.03 -31.21
C GLY A 2 18.69 -47.63 -31.07
N LEU A 3 17.90 -46.61 -31.38
CA LEU A 3 18.25 -45.22 -31.14
C LEU A 3 18.27 -44.98 -29.62
N PRO A 4 19.26 -44.21 -29.08
CA PRO A 4 19.27 -43.86 -27.67
C PRO A 4 18.05 -43.03 -27.32
N GLY A 5 17.25 -43.49 -26.36
CA GLY A 5 16.10 -42.82 -25.83
C GLY A 5 16.49 -41.48 -25.18
N PHE A 6 15.86 -40.41 -25.63
CA PHE A 6 15.86 -39.11 -24.96
C PHE A 6 15.04 -39.26 -23.68
N GLU A 7 15.69 -39.38 -22.52
CA GLU A 7 14.99 -39.24 -21.23
C GLU A 7 14.62 -37.77 -21.08
N PRO A 8 13.34 -37.45 -20.94
CA PRO A 8 12.96 -36.06 -20.61
C PRO A 8 13.49 -35.73 -19.22
N GLY A 9 14.36 -34.72 -19.14
CA GLY A 9 14.87 -34.21 -17.86
C GLY A 9 13.72 -33.95 -16.89
N THR A 10 13.94 -34.25 -15.62
CA THR A 10 12.91 -34.08 -14.58
C THR A 10 12.51 -32.62 -14.48
N THR A 11 11.28 -32.33 -14.05
CA THR A 11 10.81 -30.94 -13.83
C THR A 11 11.78 -30.14 -12.93
N SER A 12 12.48 -30.79 -12.02
CA SER A 12 13.55 -30.25 -11.18
C SER A 12 14.72 -29.70 -11.99
N ASP A 13 15.21 -30.43 -13.01
CA ASP A 13 16.37 -30.02 -13.80
C ASP A 13 16.06 -28.80 -14.69
N LEU A 14 14.82 -28.73 -15.16
CA LEU A 14 14.34 -27.58 -15.94
C LEU A 14 14.21 -26.30 -15.08
N GLU A 15 13.70 -26.43 -13.86
CA GLU A 15 13.59 -25.31 -12.91
C GLU A 15 14.97 -24.80 -12.49
N GLU A 16 15.92 -25.68 -12.18
CA GLU A 16 17.29 -25.31 -11.84
C GLU A 16 18.01 -24.61 -13.02
N SER A 17 17.84 -25.11 -14.23
CA SER A 17 18.38 -24.49 -15.44
C SER A 17 17.81 -23.08 -15.67
N LEU A 18 16.51 -22.89 -15.47
CA LEU A 18 15.86 -21.58 -15.59
C LEU A 18 16.35 -20.59 -14.52
N GLU A 19 16.54 -21.05 -13.31
CA GLU A 19 17.03 -20.22 -12.21
C GLU A 19 18.49 -19.79 -12.44
N ARG A 20 19.37 -20.70 -12.85
CA ARG A 20 20.75 -20.37 -13.24
C ARG A 20 20.78 -19.35 -14.38
N ARG A 21 19.97 -19.52 -15.42
CA ARG A 21 19.86 -18.58 -16.53
C ARG A 21 19.40 -17.20 -16.09
N LYS A 22 18.45 -17.15 -15.16
CA LYS A 22 17.94 -15.91 -14.56
C LYS A 22 19.05 -15.18 -13.78
N LEU A 23 19.77 -15.89 -12.90
CA LEU A 23 20.85 -15.31 -12.13
C LEU A 23 21.98 -14.77 -13.02
N THR A 24 22.33 -15.47 -14.10
CA THR A 24 23.32 -15.00 -15.08
C THR A 24 22.89 -13.72 -15.77
N LEU A 25 21.65 -13.66 -16.26
CA LEU A 25 21.12 -12.45 -16.93
C LEU A 25 21.05 -11.25 -15.99
N VAL A 26 20.65 -11.47 -14.74
CA VAL A 26 20.59 -10.41 -13.72
C VAL A 26 21.98 -9.94 -13.33
N ALA A 27 22.98 -10.86 -13.24
CA ALA A 27 24.37 -10.51 -12.99
C ALA A 27 24.95 -9.68 -14.14
N ASN A 28 24.66 -10.05 -15.39
CA ASN A 28 25.07 -9.28 -16.57
C ASN A 28 24.41 -7.88 -16.58
N LEU A 29 23.14 -7.75 -16.24
CA LEU A 29 22.51 -6.44 -16.12
C LEU A 29 23.17 -5.57 -15.04
N ARG A 30 23.58 -6.19 -13.93
CA ARG A 30 24.20 -5.47 -12.79
C ARG A 30 25.56 -4.88 -13.12
N GLN A 31 26.27 -5.36 -14.15
CA GLN A 31 27.54 -4.77 -14.58
C GLN A 31 27.37 -3.31 -15.04
N TYR A 32 26.17 -2.92 -15.45
CA TYR A 32 25.83 -1.54 -15.80
C TYR A 32 25.48 -0.65 -14.62
N ALA A 33 25.49 -1.16 -13.38
CA ALA A 33 25.21 -0.39 -12.16
C ALA A 33 26.43 0.43 -11.73
N THR A 34 26.97 1.25 -12.62
CA THR A 34 28.00 2.26 -12.33
C THR A 34 27.39 3.45 -11.59
N ASP A 35 28.19 4.23 -10.87
CA ASP A 35 27.72 5.39 -10.12
C ASP A 35 26.95 6.39 -11.00
N GLY A 36 27.44 6.62 -12.24
CA GLY A 36 26.78 7.47 -13.23
C GLY A 36 25.38 6.95 -13.61
N ASN A 37 25.28 5.66 -13.94
CA ASN A 37 24.01 5.04 -14.32
C ASN A 37 23.03 4.95 -13.13
N ILE A 38 23.53 4.72 -11.93
CA ILE A 38 22.69 4.70 -10.71
C ILE A 38 22.13 6.09 -10.42
N LYS A 39 22.94 7.15 -10.53
CA LYS A 39 22.46 8.53 -10.37
C LYS A 39 21.40 8.88 -11.40
N ALA A 40 21.68 8.61 -12.69
CA ALA A 40 20.73 8.84 -13.77
C ALA A 40 19.45 8.00 -13.62
N PHE A 41 19.55 6.76 -13.15
CA PHE A 41 18.38 5.92 -12.85
C PHE A 41 17.53 6.50 -11.71
N TYR A 42 18.16 7.02 -10.67
CA TYR A 42 17.42 7.68 -9.57
C TYR A 42 16.63 8.89 -10.09
N GLU A 43 17.25 9.74 -10.91
CA GLU A 43 16.58 10.89 -11.55
C GLU A 43 15.44 10.46 -12.48
N PHE A 44 15.65 9.41 -13.29
CA PHE A 44 14.60 8.79 -14.11
C PHE A 44 13.40 8.32 -13.27
N LEU A 45 13.65 7.67 -12.13
CA LEU A 45 12.58 7.22 -11.23
C LEU A 45 11.75 8.39 -10.69
N LEU A 46 12.38 9.48 -10.32
CA LEU A 46 11.70 10.66 -9.77
C LEU A 46 10.98 11.46 -10.86
N ASN A 47 11.67 11.79 -11.94
CA ASN A 47 11.23 12.77 -12.92
C ASN A 47 10.33 12.17 -14.02
N GLU A 48 10.69 11.01 -14.57
CA GLU A 48 9.95 10.39 -15.66
C GLU A 48 8.92 9.37 -15.15
N ARG A 49 9.27 8.56 -14.13
CA ARG A 49 8.36 7.54 -13.59
C ARG A 49 7.49 8.02 -12.43
N LYS A 50 7.75 9.24 -11.95
CA LYS A 50 7.02 9.85 -10.82
C LYS A 50 6.93 8.93 -9.58
N VAL A 51 8.00 8.16 -9.34
CA VAL A 51 8.13 7.31 -8.16
C VAL A 51 8.46 8.20 -6.97
N ASN A 52 7.96 7.90 -5.77
CA ASN A 52 8.33 8.68 -4.60
C ASN A 52 9.80 8.42 -4.21
N GLU A 53 10.39 9.41 -3.57
CA GLU A 53 11.79 9.42 -3.20
C GLU A 53 12.21 8.18 -2.38
N GLU A 54 11.41 7.82 -1.38
CA GLU A 54 11.68 6.64 -0.55
C GLU A 54 11.69 5.33 -1.36
N THR A 55 10.74 5.18 -2.30
CA THR A 55 10.71 4.01 -3.19
C THR A 55 11.87 4.03 -4.18
N ALA A 56 12.24 5.22 -4.70
CA ALA A 56 13.39 5.37 -5.58
C ALA A 56 14.69 4.98 -4.86
N LYS A 57 14.89 5.42 -3.62
CA LYS A 57 16.02 5.01 -2.77
C LYS A 57 16.05 3.48 -2.55
N LYS A 58 14.88 2.86 -2.27
CA LYS A 58 14.77 1.40 -2.13
C LYS A 58 15.15 0.66 -3.41
N TYR A 59 14.77 1.17 -4.59
CA TYR A 59 15.11 0.57 -5.87
C TYR A 59 16.60 0.70 -6.20
N VAL A 60 17.18 1.86 -5.99
CA VAL A 60 18.63 2.06 -6.14
C VAL A 60 19.41 1.13 -5.21
N LEU A 61 19.01 1.05 -3.94
CA LEU A 61 19.64 0.13 -2.99
C LEU A 61 19.52 -1.33 -3.42
N ALA A 62 18.40 -1.73 -4.04
CA ALA A 62 18.20 -3.08 -4.53
C ALA A 62 19.10 -3.42 -5.72
N ILE A 63 19.40 -2.45 -6.61
CA ILE A 63 20.35 -2.65 -7.72
C ILE A 63 21.78 -2.76 -7.22
N ASN A 64 22.16 -1.97 -6.20
CA ASN A 64 23.51 -2.00 -5.62
C ASN A 64 23.81 -3.29 -4.81
N LYS A 65 22.78 -4.04 -4.41
CA LYS A 65 22.90 -5.32 -3.71
C LYS A 65 22.76 -6.51 -4.66
N PRO A 66 23.24 -7.71 -4.28
CA PRO A 66 22.95 -8.94 -5.01
C PRO A 66 21.43 -9.11 -5.19
N TYR A 67 21.05 -9.61 -6.35
CA TYR A 67 19.64 -9.87 -6.65
C TYR A 67 19.00 -10.80 -5.62
N ARG A 68 17.80 -10.48 -5.21
CA ARG A 68 16.97 -11.32 -4.33
C ARG A 68 15.55 -11.40 -4.92
N GLU A 69 14.91 -12.54 -4.77
CA GLU A 69 13.54 -12.75 -5.22
C GLU A 69 12.49 -12.01 -4.36
N THR A 70 12.71 -10.73 -4.12
CA THR A 70 11.74 -9.86 -3.45
C THR A 70 11.03 -8.98 -4.47
N THR A 71 9.78 -8.62 -4.21
CA THR A 71 9.01 -7.71 -5.07
C THR A 71 9.74 -6.40 -5.35
N VAL A 72 10.48 -5.87 -4.37
CA VAL A 72 11.25 -4.63 -4.53
C VAL A 72 12.39 -4.84 -5.52
N SER A 73 13.20 -5.90 -5.33
CA SER A 73 14.31 -6.22 -6.22
C SER A 73 13.82 -6.52 -7.64
N GLN A 74 12.78 -7.35 -7.80
CA GLN A 74 12.18 -7.65 -9.10
C GLN A 74 11.73 -6.39 -9.84
N LYS A 75 11.02 -5.47 -9.16
CA LYS A 75 10.59 -4.20 -9.76
C LYS A 75 11.76 -3.29 -10.10
N ALA A 76 12.77 -3.20 -9.23
CA ALA A 76 13.96 -2.39 -9.44
C ALA A 76 14.72 -2.85 -10.69
N TYR A 77 15.04 -4.15 -10.79
CA TYR A 77 15.76 -4.71 -11.93
C TYR A 77 15.01 -4.57 -13.26
N ARG A 78 13.70 -4.76 -13.24
CA ARG A 78 12.85 -4.53 -14.45
C ARG A 78 12.84 -3.06 -14.89
N LEU A 79 12.78 -2.12 -13.94
CA LEU A 79 12.82 -0.69 -14.25
C LEU A 79 14.22 -0.25 -14.68
N PHE A 80 15.26 -0.82 -14.09
CA PHE A 80 16.64 -0.54 -14.48
C PHE A 80 16.95 -1.01 -15.90
N ALA A 81 16.51 -2.23 -16.26
CA ALA A 81 16.64 -2.72 -17.64
C ALA A 81 15.93 -1.81 -18.64
N LYS A 82 14.71 -1.36 -18.35
CA LYS A 82 13.98 -0.40 -19.20
C LYS A 82 14.70 0.94 -19.32
N PHE A 83 15.23 1.45 -18.22
CA PHE A 83 16.02 2.68 -18.19
C PHE A 83 17.27 2.56 -19.07
N LEU A 84 18.06 1.52 -18.90
CA LEU A 84 19.28 1.31 -19.69
C LEU A 84 18.99 1.16 -21.18
N ALA A 85 17.92 0.44 -21.54
CA ALA A 85 17.48 0.32 -22.93
C ALA A 85 17.01 1.66 -23.51
N SER A 86 16.22 2.45 -22.77
CA SER A 86 15.77 3.77 -23.21
C SER A 86 16.92 4.79 -23.41
N ARG A 87 18.08 4.53 -22.82
CA ARG A 87 19.30 5.33 -22.98
C ARG A 87 20.27 4.72 -24.01
N GLY A 88 19.90 3.63 -24.67
CA GLY A 88 20.76 2.93 -25.64
C GLY A 88 22.00 2.26 -25.02
N ILE A 89 22.04 2.08 -23.70
CA ILE A 89 23.18 1.46 -22.99
C ILE A 89 23.17 -0.06 -23.16
N ILE A 90 21.99 -0.65 -23.24
CA ILE A 90 21.78 -2.07 -23.56
C ILE A 90 20.78 -2.20 -24.72
N SER A 91 20.80 -3.35 -25.40
CA SER A 91 19.81 -3.61 -26.45
C SER A 91 18.40 -3.82 -25.88
N GLU A 92 17.37 -3.46 -26.64
CA GLU A 92 15.98 -3.74 -26.28
C GLU A 92 15.74 -5.23 -26.12
N GLU A 93 16.35 -6.07 -26.97
CA GLU A 93 16.26 -7.53 -26.87
C GLU A 93 16.76 -8.04 -25.51
N PHE A 94 17.89 -7.50 -25.00
CA PHE A 94 18.41 -7.88 -23.68
C PHE A 94 17.48 -7.41 -22.56
N ALA A 95 16.95 -6.21 -22.65
CA ALA A 95 15.96 -5.72 -21.68
C ALA A 95 14.69 -6.61 -21.67
N GLU A 96 14.18 -7.01 -22.82
CA GLU A 96 13.03 -7.91 -22.91
C GLU A 96 13.31 -9.29 -22.29
N LYS A 97 14.52 -9.86 -22.49
CA LYS A 97 14.93 -11.11 -21.83
C LYS A 97 14.85 -10.97 -20.30
N ILE A 98 15.33 -9.86 -19.75
CA ILE A 98 15.19 -9.55 -18.32
C ILE A 98 13.72 -9.47 -17.91
N LEU A 99 12.89 -8.75 -18.67
CA LEU A 99 11.46 -8.59 -18.35
C LEU A 99 10.68 -9.90 -18.40
N LYS A 100 11.05 -10.84 -19.27
CA LYS A 100 10.43 -12.17 -19.38
C LYS A 100 10.83 -13.07 -18.20
N ILE A 101 12.07 -12.99 -17.74
CA ILE A 101 12.61 -13.88 -16.69
C ILE A 101 12.35 -13.33 -15.28
N VAL A 102 12.56 -12.04 -15.06
CA VAL A 102 12.32 -11.39 -13.77
C VAL A 102 10.83 -11.03 -13.65
N LYS A 103 10.00 -12.02 -13.30
CA LYS A 103 8.56 -11.82 -13.13
C LYS A 103 8.28 -11.31 -11.71
N VAL A 104 7.46 -10.25 -11.61
CA VAL A 104 6.94 -9.79 -10.32
C VAL A 104 5.77 -10.70 -9.94
N LYS A 105 5.94 -11.51 -8.88
CA LYS A 105 4.85 -12.34 -8.36
C LYS A 105 3.68 -11.45 -7.93
N ARG A 106 2.50 -11.75 -8.41
CA ARG A 106 1.27 -11.12 -7.90
C ARG A 106 1.03 -11.69 -6.49
N THR A 107 0.81 -10.80 -5.54
CA THR A 107 0.34 -11.22 -4.22
C THR A 107 -1.11 -11.65 -4.34
N ASN A 108 -1.45 -12.79 -3.76
CA ASN A 108 -2.84 -13.22 -3.64
C ASN A 108 -3.63 -12.19 -2.81
N ALA A 109 -4.93 -12.09 -3.07
CA ALA A 109 -5.81 -11.28 -2.26
C ALA A 109 -5.80 -11.84 -0.82
N ASP A 110 -5.48 -10.96 0.13
CA ASP A 110 -5.58 -11.28 1.54
C ASP A 110 -7.05 -11.11 1.95
N LEU A 111 -7.74 -12.22 2.17
CA LEU A 111 -9.19 -12.26 2.47
C LEU A 111 -9.50 -12.13 3.97
N HIS A 112 -8.49 -12.04 4.83
CA HIS A 112 -8.71 -11.90 6.28
C HIS A 112 -9.41 -10.57 6.59
N ILE A 113 -10.52 -10.65 7.32
CA ILE A 113 -11.29 -9.54 7.88
C ILE A 113 -11.40 -9.82 9.38
N PRO A 114 -10.90 -8.93 10.24
CA PRO A 114 -10.99 -9.13 11.69
C PRO A 114 -12.44 -9.01 12.19
N THR A 115 -12.72 -9.66 13.30
CA THR A 115 -13.97 -9.51 14.04
C THR A 115 -14.00 -8.23 14.86
N LEU A 116 -15.19 -7.81 15.30
CA LEU A 116 -15.32 -6.65 16.18
C LEU A 116 -14.58 -6.87 17.52
N ASP A 117 -14.61 -8.09 18.07
CA ASP A 117 -13.94 -8.40 19.35
C ASP A 117 -12.42 -8.32 19.22
N GLU A 118 -11.84 -8.77 18.09
CA GLU A 118 -10.42 -8.59 17.83
C GLU A 118 -10.03 -7.12 17.71
N ILE A 119 -10.90 -6.30 17.08
CA ILE A 119 -10.72 -4.85 17.00
C ILE A 119 -10.77 -4.22 18.39
N LYS A 120 -11.78 -4.54 19.23
CA LYS A 120 -11.92 -4.04 20.61
C LYS A 120 -10.71 -4.41 21.45
N LYS A 121 -10.31 -5.69 21.44
CA LYS A 121 -9.11 -6.17 22.13
C LYS A 121 -7.86 -5.40 21.71
N THR A 122 -7.70 -5.13 20.40
CA THR A 122 -6.56 -4.35 19.91
C THR A 122 -6.56 -2.92 20.42
N LEU A 123 -7.72 -2.27 20.50
CA LEU A 123 -7.86 -0.92 21.08
C LEU A 123 -7.49 -0.89 22.56
N GLU A 124 -7.90 -1.88 23.34
CA GLU A 124 -7.54 -2.01 24.77
C GLU A 124 -6.02 -2.17 24.93
N LEU A 125 -5.40 -3.07 24.16
CA LEU A 125 -3.96 -3.23 24.15
C LEU A 125 -3.22 -1.95 23.75
N ALA A 126 -3.71 -1.24 22.74
CA ALA A 126 -3.15 0.03 22.29
C ALA A 126 -3.25 1.11 23.38
N LYS A 127 -4.39 1.19 24.09
CA LYS A 127 -4.61 2.10 25.22
C LYS A 127 -3.64 1.84 26.36
N GLY A 128 -3.41 0.57 26.69
CA GLY A 128 -2.43 0.17 27.72
C GLY A 128 -0.97 0.38 27.28
N TYR A 129 -0.70 0.45 25.98
CA TYR A 129 0.66 0.66 25.47
C TYR A 129 1.04 2.14 25.38
N SER A 130 0.22 2.96 24.73
CA SER A 130 0.44 4.39 24.54
C SER A 130 -0.84 5.10 24.09
N GLU A 131 -1.14 6.23 24.72
CA GLU A 131 -2.27 7.06 24.33
C GLU A 131 -2.19 7.48 22.84
N ASN A 132 -1.01 7.82 22.35
CA ASN A 132 -0.80 8.19 20.94
C ASN A 132 -1.11 7.03 19.98
N VAL A 133 -0.68 5.80 20.32
CA VAL A 133 -0.98 4.61 19.52
C VAL A 133 -2.47 4.30 19.56
N TYR A 134 -3.11 4.42 20.74
CA TYR A 134 -4.56 4.28 20.85
C TYR A 134 -5.32 5.25 19.94
N PHE A 135 -4.92 6.54 19.90
CA PHE A 135 -5.55 7.53 19.04
C PHE A 135 -5.41 7.18 17.55
N ILE A 136 -4.25 6.64 17.13
CA ILE A 136 -4.04 6.20 15.75
C ILE A 136 -4.99 5.04 15.41
N TYR A 137 -5.09 4.02 16.26
CA TYR A 137 -5.98 2.88 16.05
C TYR A 137 -7.45 3.28 16.13
N ARG A 138 -7.80 4.20 17.04
CA ARG A 138 -9.14 4.75 17.14
C ARG A 138 -9.54 5.47 15.86
N LEU A 139 -8.68 6.35 15.34
CA LEU A 139 -8.93 7.05 14.08
C LEU A 139 -8.96 6.08 12.88
N ALA A 140 -8.16 5.00 12.92
CA ALA A 140 -8.23 3.95 11.91
C ALA A 140 -9.59 3.23 11.90
N LEU A 141 -10.17 2.97 13.08
CA LEU A 141 -11.50 2.38 13.22
C LEU A 141 -12.59 3.35 12.78
N GLU A 142 -12.49 4.63 13.13
CA GLU A 142 -13.49 5.61 12.76
C GLU A 142 -13.50 5.90 11.25
N SER A 143 -12.33 6.03 10.63
CA SER A 143 -12.20 6.51 9.26
C SER A 143 -11.98 5.44 8.20
N GLY A 144 -11.39 4.31 8.56
CA GLY A 144 -10.85 3.38 7.59
C GLY A 144 -9.72 3.97 6.72
N ALA A 145 -9.10 5.09 7.11
CA ALA A 145 -8.03 5.76 6.39
C ALA A 145 -6.72 4.94 6.44
N ARG A 146 -5.76 5.27 5.56
CA ARG A 146 -4.43 4.64 5.59
C ARG A 146 -3.60 5.21 6.73
N LEU A 147 -2.70 4.41 7.29
CA LEU A 147 -1.82 4.87 8.37
C LEU A 147 -1.10 6.19 8.03
N SER A 148 -0.58 6.33 6.82
CA SER A 148 0.08 7.57 6.38
C SER A 148 -0.86 8.78 6.34
N GLU A 149 -2.14 8.59 6.05
CA GLU A 149 -3.18 9.62 6.08
C GLU A 149 -3.53 9.98 7.53
N ILE A 150 -3.72 8.98 8.38
CA ILE A 150 -3.95 9.14 9.81
C ILE A 150 -2.83 9.95 10.47
N LEU A 151 -1.57 9.55 10.23
CA LEU A 151 -0.42 10.26 10.79
C LEU A 151 -0.32 11.72 10.30
N LYS A 152 -0.74 11.99 9.05
CA LYS A 152 -0.75 13.34 8.50
C LYS A 152 -1.79 14.21 9.19
N VAL A 153 -3.04 13.75 9.31
CA VAL A 153 -4.11 14.54 9.93
C VAL A 153 -3.90 14.76 11.42
N LEU A 154 -3.29 13.81 12.11
CA LEU A 154 -2.95 13.94 13.54
C LEU A 154 -1.78 14.92 13.82
N ARG A 155 -0.94 15.20 12.82
CA ARG A 155 0.12 16.21 12.96
C ARG A 155 -0.37 17.64 12.78
N GLU A 156 -1.39 17.83 11.96
CA GLU A 156 -1.96 19.13 11.58
C GLU A 156 -3.47 19.14 11.81
N PRO A 157 -3.99 18.96 13.04
CA PRO A 157 -5.41 18.81 13.32
C PRO A 157 -6.23 20.09 13.13
N GLU A 158 -5.59 21.24 12.91
CA GLU A 158 -6.23 22.55 12.89
C GLU A 158 -7.22 22.74 11.72
N LYS A 159 -7.13 21.89 10.69
CA LYS A 159 -8.03 21.90 9.53
C LYS A 159 -9.27 21.03 9.72
N ASP A 160 -9.40 20.42 10.91
CA ASP A 160 -10.53 19.55 11.20
C ASP A 160 -11.84 20.33 11.34
N ILE A 161 -12.91 19.82 10.75
CA ILE A 161 -14.24 20.44 10.77
C ILE A 161 -15.22 19.43 11.35
N CYS A 162 -15.89 19.84 12.44
CA CYS A 162 -16.90 19.01 13.11
C CYS A 162 -18.27 19.65 13.05
N GLU A 163 -19.25 18.92 12.51
CA GLU A 163 -20.64 19.38 12.33
C GLU A 163 -21.61 18.24 12.62
N ASN A 164 -22.60 18.50 13.46
CA ASN A 164 -23.68 17.55 13.75
C ASN A 164 -23.19 16.15 14.17
N GLY A 165 -22.13 16.09 14.98
CA GLY A 165 -21.60 14.85 15.52
C GLY A 165 -20.79 13.98 14.55
N ILE A 166 -20.43 14.52 13.39
CA ILE A 166 -19.49 13.96 12.43
C ILE A 166 -18.40 14.98 12.17
N CYS A 167 -17.16 14.51 12.15
CA CYS A 167 -16.00 15.31 11.80
C CYS A 167 -15.44 14.86 10.44
N TYR A 168 -14.80 15.78 9.73
CA TYR A 168 -14.10 15.49 8.50
C TYR A 168 -12.90 16.41 8.33
N TYR A 169 -11.80 15.82 7.89
CA TYR A 169 -10.57 16.55 7.61
C TYR A 169 -10.34 16.64 6.10
N PRO A 170 -10.22 17.85 5.51
CA PRO A 170 -9.94 18.03 4.08
C PRO A 170 -8.49 17.70 3.76
N LEU A 171 -8.21 16.48 3.33
CA LEU A 171 -6.87 16.00 3.05
C LEU A 171 -6.38 16.39 1.64
N ASN A 172 -7.28 16.43 0.66
CA ASN A 172 -7.07 16.85 -0.74
C ASN A 172 -5.79 16.30 -1.39
N TRP A 173 -5.59 14.99 -1.25
CA TRP A 173 -4.39 14.33 -1.75
C TRP A 173 -4.72 13.30 -2.83
N THR A 174 -3.98 13.35 -3.95
CA THR A 174 -4.13 12.37 -5.03
C THR A 174 -2.78 11.88 -5.56
N ARG A 175 -2.68 10.56 -5.87
CA ARG A 175 -1.52 9.96 -6.50
C ARG A 175 -1.91 8.71 -7.30
N GLY A 176 -1.82 8.77 -8.62
CA GLY A 176 -2.28 7.69 -9.48
C GLY A 176 -3.76 7.36 -9.24
N TYR A 177 -4.07 6.10 -8.96
CA TYR A 177 -5.42 5.63 -8.61
C TYR A 177 -5.80 5.87 -7.13
N LYS A 178 -4.91 6.40 -6.31
CA LYS A 178 -5.15 6.72 -4.91
C LYS A 178 -5.52 8.19 -4.82
N GLY A 179 -6.59 8.51 -4.11
CA GLY A 179 -6.96 9.89 -3.84
C GLY A 179 -7.79 9.92 -2.57
N SER A 180 -7.31 10.59 -1.53
CA SER A 180 -8.06 10.84 -0.32
C SER A 180 -8.40 12.31 -0.27
N PHE A 181 -9.68 12.60 -0.40
CA PHE A 181 -10.19 13.96 -0.37
C PHE A 181 -10.51 14.38 1.06
N TYR A 182 -11.12 13.48 1.82
CA TYR A 182 -11.53 13.70 3.20
C TYR A 182 -11.21 12.48 4.06
N VAL A 183 -10.96 12.73 5.35
CA VAL A 183 -10.91 11.69 6.38
C VAL A 183 -12.11 11.93 7.30
N PHE A 184 -13.12 11.07 7.22
CA PHE A 184 -14.31 11.14 8.08
C PHE A 184 -14.04 10.46 9.42
N HIS A 185 -14.52 11.05 10.50
CA HIS A 185 -14.38 10.50 11.86
C HIS A 185 -15.45 11.08 12.80
N ILE A 186 -15.44 10.63 14.07
CA ILE A 186 -16.47 10.98 15.05
C ILE A 186 -15.91 11.93 16.11
N MET A 187 -14.71 11.64 16.61
CA MET A 187 -14.09 12.46 17.65
C MET A 187 -13.25 13.57 17.02
N PRO A 188 -13.31 14.79 17.59
CA PRO A 188 -12.40 15.86 17.18
C PRO A 188 -10.95 15.41 17.26
N LEU A 189 -10.14 15.83 16.28
CA LEU A 189 -8.74 15.51 16.26
C LEU A 189 -7.99 16.28 17.35
N LYS A 190 -6.96 15.63 17.87
CA LYS A 190 -5.93 16.30 18.67
C LYS A 190 -4.57 16.09 18.04
N LYS A 191 -3.63 16.99 18.30
CA LYS A 191 -2.25 16.85 17.85
C LYS A 191 -1.60 15.65 18.53
N VAL A 192 -1.08 14.74 17.70
CA VAL A 192 -0.41 13.53 18.16
C VAL A 192 0.93 13.43 17.47
N GLU A 193 2.00 13.43 18.24
CA GLU A 193 3.35 13.18 17.77
C GLU A 193 3.60 11.66 17.71
N ALA A 194 3.10 11.03 16.66
CA ALA A 194 3.28 9.61 16.46
C ALA A 194 3.87 9.31 15.08
N THR A 195 4.61 8.24 15.02
CA THR A 195 5.30 7.79 13.82
C THR A 195 4.85 6.39 13.44
N GLU A 196 5.06 6.02 12.19
CA GLU A 196 4.86 4.64 11.72
C GLU A 196 5.68 3.62 12.56
N TRP A 197 6.85 4.05 13.06
CA TRP A 197 7.67 3.22 13.94
C TRP A 197 6.95 2.84 15.24
N ALA A 198 6.21 3.76 15.87
CA ALA A 198 5.47 3.50 17.10
C ALA A 198 4.39 2.43 16.88
N VAL A 199 3.66 2.49 15.76
CA VAL A 199 2.67 1.49 15.36
C VAL A 199 3.34 0.13 15.11
N ASN A 200 4.42 0.10 14.34
CA ASN A 200 5.18 -1.11 14.06
C ASN A 200 5.76 -1.75 15.34
N SER A 201 6.19 -0.94 16.30
CA SER A 201 6.71 -1.41 17.60
C SER A 201 5.61 -2.02 18.45
N PHE A 202 4.42 -1.41 18.46
CA PHE A 202 3.24 -1.96 19.11
C PHE A 202 2.86 -3.33 18.50
N GLU A 203 2.73 -3.43 17.18
CA GLU A 203 2.38 -4.67 16.48
C GLU A 203 3.42 -5.79 16.66
N LYS A 204 4.69 -5.43 16.83
CA LYS A 204 5.75 -6.38 17.17
C LYS A 204 5.64 -6.91 18.59
N LYS A 205 5.26 -6.05 19.53
CA LYS A 205 5.11 -6.39 20.95
C LYS A 205 3.86 -7.25 21.19
N TYR A 206 2.74 -6.88 20.61
CA TYR A 206 1.45 -7.55 20.78
C TYR A 206 1.06 -8.33 19.52
N LYS A 207 1.56 -9.57 19.41
CA LYS A 207 1.34 -10.44 18.23
C LYS A 207 -0.13 -10.80 17.99
N GLU A 208 -0.94 -10.76 19.05
CA GLU A 208 -2.38 -10.97 19.04
C GLU A 208 -3.17 -9.74 18.58
N SER A 209 -2.54 -8.58 18.46
CA SER A 209 -3.20 -7.39 17.96
C SER A 209 -3.46 -7.48 16.47
N VAL A 210 -4.57 -6.89 16.04
CA VAL A 210 -4.90 -6.75 14.63
C VAL A 210 -3.98 -5.69 14.01
N ASN A 211 -3.29 -6.04 12.92
CA ASN A 211 -2.48 -5.08 12.19
C ASN A 211 -3.38 -3.95 11.64
N ILE A 212 -2.92 -2.70 11.77
CA ILE A 212 -3.71 -1.50 11.44
C ILE A 212 -4.27 -1.50 10.02
N LYS A 213 -3.61 -2.15 9.05
CA LYS A 213 -4.11 -2.28 7.68
C LYS A 213 -5.47 -3.00 7.59
N TYR A 214 -5.77 -3.90 8.55
CA TYR A 214 -7.01 -4.67 8.56
C TYR A 214 -8.19 -3.88 9.14
N PHE A 215 -7.95 -2.83 9.92
CA PHE A 215 -8.99 -1.91 10.35
C PHE A 215 -9.72 -1.32 9.13
N ARG A 216 -8.97 -0.96 8.09
CA ARG A 216 -9.55 -0.46 6.84
C ARG A 216 -10.46 -1.48 6.14
N LYS A 217 -10.10 -2.77 6.18
CA LYS A 217 -10.97 -3.83 5.64
C LYS A 217 -12.23 -4.00 6.47
N PHE A 218 -12.08 -4.03 7.80
CA PHE A 218 -13.18 -4.11 8.74
C PHE A 218 -14.18 -2.96 8.53
N VAL A 219 -13.69 -1.72 8.49
CA VAL A 219 -14.53 -0.53 8.27
C VAL A 219 -15.27 -0.60 6.93
N ALA A 220 -14.59 -0.97 5.84
CA ALA A 220 -15.23 -1.12 4.53
C ALA A 220 -16.33 -2.18 4.55
N THR A 221 -16.06 -3.34 5.15
CA THR A 221 -17.02 -4.44 5.26
C THR A 221 -18.23 -4.02 6.09
N LYS A 222 -18.01 -3.38 7.24
CA LYS A 222 -19.09 -2.92 8.10
C LYS A 222 -19.95 -1.84 7.44
N MET A 223 -19.34 -0.90 6.73
CA MET A 223 -20.07 0.08 5.93
C MET A 223 -20.95 -0.57 4.86
N ALA A 224 -20.42 -1.61 4.17
CA ALA A 224 -21.19 -2.35 3.17
C ALA A 224 -22.37 -3.12 3.81
N GLU A 225 -22.17 -3.76 4.98
CA GLU A 225 -23.24 -4.41 5.75
C GLU A 225 -24.34 -3.44 6.19
N LEU A 226 -23.99 -2.18 6.45
CA LEU A 226 -24.94 -1.11 6.79
C LEU A 226 -25.62 -0.50 5.54
N GLY A 227 -25.42 -1.09 4.35
CA GLY A 227 -26.05 -0.67 3.11
C GLY A 227 -25.47 0.61 2.51
N ILE A 228 -24.25 0.99 2.86
CA ILE A 228 -23.56 2.12 2.23
C ILE A 228 -23.05 1.68 0.86
N PRO A 229 -23.34 2.41 -0.24
CA PRO A 229 -22.90 2.05 -1.58
C PRO A 229 -21.38 1.93 -1.70
N LEU A 230 -20.89 0.94 -2.45
CA LEU A 230 -19.46 0.67 -2.59
C LEU A 230 -18.66 1.87 -3.14
N ASP A 231 -19.21 2.62 -4.09
CA ASP A 231 -18.57 3.83 -4.64
C ASP A 231 -18.39 4.92 -3.56
N ILE A 232 -19.32 5.01 -2.61
CA ILE A 232 -19.25 5.92 -1.46
C ILE A 232 -18.21 5.44 -0.45
N ILE A 233 -18.16 4.12 -0.18
CA ILE A 233 -17.14 3.53 0.68
C ILE A 233 -15.75 3.79 0.08
N ASP A 234 -15.59 3.61 -1.22
CA ASP A 234 -14.34 3.88 -1.92
C ASP A 234 -13.93 5.35 -1.80
N PHE A 235 -14.88 6.28 -1.93
CA PHE A 235 -14.63 7.71 -1.72
C PHE A 235 -14.22 8.03 -0.28
N ILE A 236 -14.95 7.53 0.73
CA ILE A 236 -14.64 7.72 2.17
C ILE A 236 -13.24 7.18 2.48
N GLN A 237 -12.90 6.02 1.92
CA GLN A 237 -11.59 5.40 2.13
C GLN A 237 -10.48 5.93 1.22
N GLY A 238 -10.71 6.99 0.45
CA GLY A 238 -9.68 7.60 -0.38
C GLY A 238 -9.25 6.71 -1.55
N ARG A 239 -10.21 6.26 -2.35
CA ARG A 239 -10.01 5.72 -3.69
C ARG A 239 -10.62 6.67 -4.71
N LYS A 240 -9.95 6.86 -5.83
CA LYS A 240 -10.54 7.65 -6.92
C LYS A 240 -11.72 6.90 -7.51
N PRO A 241 -12.86 7.57 -7.72
CA PRO A 241 -13.97 7.00 -8.45
C PRO A 241 -13.52 6.57 -9.85
N THR A 242 -13.92 5.39 -10.29
CA THR A 242 -13.58 4.85 -11.62
C THR A 242 -14.66 5.13 -12.67
N ARG A 243 -15.91 5.35 -12.23
CA ARG A 243 -17.03 5.63 -13.12
C ARG A 243 -17.06 7.11 -13.53
N ILE A 244 -17.29 7.39 -14.80
CA ILE A 244 -17.34 8.75 -15.37
C ILE A 244 -18.41 9.59 -14.66
N LEU A 245 -19.58 9.02 -14.36
CA LEU A 245 -20.66 9.69 -13.65
C LEU A 245 -20.21 10.24 -12.29
N THR A 246 -19.52 9.40 -11.50
CA THR A 246 -19.05 9.79 -10.16
C THR A 246 -17.84 10.72 -10.20
N GLN A 247 -17.06 10.72 -11.29
CA GLN A 247 -15.93 11.62 -11.45
C GLN A 247 -16.34 13.06 -11.78
N HIS A 248 -17.39 13.24 -12.56
CA HIS A 248 -17.70 14.52 -13.21
C HIS A 248 -19.06 15.12 -12.87
N TYR A 249 -20.06 14.34 -12.49
CA TYR A 249 -21.44 14.77 -12.40
C TYR A 249 -22.09 14.68 -11.02
N VAL A 250 -21.45 14.00 -10.07
CA VAL A 250 -22.04 13.77 -8.74
C VAL A 250 -21.17 14.38 -7.65
N SER A 251 -21.76 15.20 -6.79
CA SER A 251 -21.10 15.67 -5.57
C SER A 251 -21.02 14.56 -4.53
N LEU A 252 -19.91 13.85 -4.51
CA LEU A 252 -19.72 12.71 -3.60
C LEU A 252 -19.59 13.12 -2.13
N PHE A 253 -19.13 14.34 -1.85
CA PHE A 253 -18.89 14.78 -0.47
C PHE A 253 -20.17 14.79 0.37
N GLY A 254 -21.23 15.46 -0.11
CA GLY A 254 -22.50 15.53 0.61
C GLY A 254 -23.12 14.15 0.82
N ILE A 255 -23.12 13.31 -0.22
CA ILE A 255 -23.62 11.94 -0.12
C ILE A 255 -22.79 11.12 0.85
N ALA A 256 -21.46 11.21 0.79
CA ALA A 256 -20.56 10.49 1.68
C ALA A 256 -20.77 10.89 3.15
N LYS A 257 -20.94 12.18 3.43
CA LYS A 257 -21.21 12.69 4.78
C LYS A 257 -22.51 12.10 5.35
N GLU A 258 -23.59 12.07 4.57
CA GLU A 258 -24.87 11.48 5.00
C GLU A 258 -24.76 9.95 5.16
N GLN A 259 -24.11 9.26 4.25
CA GLN A 259 -23.96 7.81 4.36
C GLN A 259 -23.01 7.41 5.49
N TYR A 260 -21.95 8.18 5.75
CA TYR A 260 -21.04 7.94 6.86
C TYR A 260 -21.76 8.02 8.22
N ARG A 261 -22.83 8.79 8.35
CA ARG A 261 -23.65 8.89 9.56
C ARG A 261 -24.13 7.51 10.04
N LYS A 262 -24.55 6.64 9.15
CA LYS A 262 -24.98 5.27 9.49
C LYS A 262 -23.87 4.48 10.20
N TYR A 263 -22.63 4.60 9.69
CA TYR A 263 -21.48 3.95 10.30
C TYR A 263 -21.12 4.61 11.66
N ALA A 264 -21.17 5.93 11.72
CA ALA A 264 -20.88 6.68 12.94
C ALA A 264 -21.86 6.34 14.07
N GLU A 265 -23.15 6.23 13.79
CA GLU A 265 -24.19 5.85 14.74
C GLU A 265 -23.95 4.41 15.22
N TRP A 266 -23.80 3.47 14.31
CA TRP A 266 -23.47 2.09 14.66
C TRP A 266 -22.20 2.01 15.55
N LEU A 267 -21.14 2.74 15.20
CA LEU A 267 -19.88 2.69 15.97
C LEU A 267 -20.05 3.27 17.38
N LYS A 268 -20.81 4.35 17.54
CA LYS A 268 -21.15 4.92 18.86
C LYS A 268 -21.85 3.89 19.74
N GLU A 269 -22.79 3.13 19.22
CA GLU A 269 -23.48 2.05 19.96
C GLU A 269 -22.52 0.95 20.42
N GLN A 270 -21.48 0.62 19.63
CA GLN A 270 -20.49 -0.40 19.98
C GLN A 270 -19.48 0.05 21.03
N THR A 271 -19.26 1.36 21.16
CA THR A 271 -18.26 1.94 22.08
C THR A 271 -18.84 2.43 23.40
N LEU A 272 -20.16 2.55 23.48
CA LEU A 272 -20.89 2.92 24.70
C LEU A 272 -21.31 1.69 25.54
N ARG A 273 -21.04 0.49 25.07
CA ARG A 273 -21.21 -0.77 25.78
C ARG A 273 -19.84 -1.33 26.17
#